data_0028065d27e9f643b62d6b0c0fe1cf17
#
_entry.id   0028065d27e9f643b62d6b0c0fe1cf17
#
_cell.length_a   1.000
_cell.length_b   1.000
_cell.length_c   1.000
_cell.angle_alpha   90.00
_cell.angle_beta   90.00
_cell.angle_gamma   90.00
#
_symmetry.space_group_name_H-M   'P 1'
#
loop_
_entity.id
_entity.type
_entity.pdbx_description
1 polymer ?
#
loop_
_entity_poly.entity_id
_entity_poly.type
_entity_poly.pdbx_seq_one_letter_code
_entity_poly.pdbx_strand_id
1 'polypeptide(L)'
;LRTQRAAGAGGDVDEAAMALAPHDTETEALSVRWRTQRFVLACMRDVLACVQTQAEHVGRQSDARDRRVLSSRVSDMLRAACSASTATHRAVRWQGLQVLRDVLESFAETPDPDFGDARLLEQFQAQLTAALTAAWGADTPPDVRAAAISVGAVYLSAGIDPSPTSRLARRMVSALEAAPSDTAQQGAAPLTAQAAAYVHVAVIRAWARMAL
;
A
#
# COMPACT_ATOMS: atom_id res chain seq x y z
N LEU A 1 64.57 21.00 52.92
CA LEU A 1 63.63 22.11 52.91
C LEU A 1 62.70 22.01 51.69
N ARG A 2 61.42 21.89 51.99
CA ARG A 2 60.23 21.93 51.05
C ARG A 2 59.98 20.71 50.17
N THR A 3 59.30 19.78 50.73
CA THR A 3 58.45 18.77 50.13
C THR A 3 57.41 19.43 49.28
N GLN A 4 57.29 19.06 47.98
CA GLN A 4 56.08 19.25 47.18
C GLN A 4 55.50 17.89 46.87
N ARG A 5 54.32 17.76 47.34
CA ARG A 5 53.37 16.60 47.18
C ARG A 5 52.77 16.64 45.80
N ALA A 6 53.00 15.65 44.96
CA ALA A 6 52.29 15.45 43.71
C ALA A 6 50.88 14.92 44.02
N ALA A 7 49.88 15.68 43.64
CA ALA A 7 48.48 15.28 43.68
C ALA A 7 48.17 14.48 42.39
N GLY A 8 47.43 13.37 42.58
CA GLY A 8 47.10 12.45 41.54
C GLY A 8 46.11 13.02 40.51
N ALA A 9 46.36 12.67 39.28
CA ALA A 9 45.37 12.72 38.19
C ALA A 9 44.82 11.31 38.07
N GLY A 10 43.62 11.15 38.62
CA GLY A 10 42.82 9.97 38.44
C GLY A 10 41.44 10.38 37.98
N GLY A 11 41.01 9.84 36.88
CA GLY A 11 39.60 9.72 36.53
C GLY A 11 39.02 10.82 35.68
N ASP A 12 39.12 10.70 34.37
CA ASP A 12 38.18 11.32 33.42
C ASP A 12 38.24 10.58 32.05
N VAL A 13 38.15 9.25 32.06
CA VAL A 13 38.12 8.48 30.83
C VAL A 13 36.83 7.66 30.63
N ASP A 14 35.86 7.76 31.56
CA ASP A 14 34.64 6.93 31.46
C ASP A 14 33.35 7.68 31.16
N GLU A 15 33.38 9.00 30.98
CA GLU A 15 32.15 9.77 30.68
C GLU A 15 31.96 10.10 29.20
N ALA A 16 32.95 9.82 28.36
CA ALA A 16 32.86 10.04 26.90
C ALA A 16 32.32 8.83 26.12
N ALA A 17 32.13 7.68 26.76
CA ALA A 17 31.74 6.44 26.09
C ALA A 17 30.21 6.18 26.12
N MET A 18 29.40 7.08 26.67
CA MET A 18 27.96 6.84 26.84
C MET A 18 27.07 7.93 26.25
N ALA A 19 27.58 8.70 25.32
CA ALA A 19 26.77 9.52 24.42
C ALA A 19 26.49 8.73 23.11
N LEU A 20 25.81 7.59 23.23
CA LEU A 20 25.11 7.01 22.08
C LEU A 20 24.07 8.04 21.64
N ALA A 21 24.31 8.61 20.47
CA ALA A 21 23.54 9.68 19.92
C ALA A 21 22.04 9.28 19.89
N PRO A 22 21.12 10.15 20.33
CA PRO A 22 19.68 9.86 20.32
C PRO A 22 19.10 9.60 18.91
N HIS A 23 19.90 9.83 17.87
CA HIS A 23 19.52 9.56 16.48
C HIS A 23 19.45 8.08 16.13
N ASP A 24 20.22 7.21 16.74
CA ASP A 24 20.28 5.80 16.36
C ASP A 24 19.06 5.02 16.89
N THR A 25 18.59 5.35 18.08
CA THR A 25 17.42 4.70 18.69
C THR A 25 16.10 5.06 17.99
N GLU A 26 15.97 6.28 17.52
CA GLU A 26 14.75 6.72 16.80
C GLU A 26 14.72 6.11 15.39
N THR A 27 15.85 6.05 14.71
CA THR A 27 15.99 5.41 13.39
C THR A 27 15.75 3.90 13.50
N GLU A 28 16.24 3.26 14.56
CA GLU A 28 16.04 1.85 14.81
C GLU A 28 14.56 1.54 15.15
N ALA A 29 13.92 2.35 16.00
CA ALA A 29 12.51 2.25 16.33
C ALA A 29 11.61 2.43 15.08
N LEU A 30 11.94 3.38 14.20
CA LEU A 30 11.27 3.56 12.92
C LEU A 30 11.48 2.37 11.99
N SER A 31 12.67 1.77 11.99
CA SER A 31 12.97 0.59 11.17
C SER A 31 12.20 -0.65 11.63
N VAL A 32 12.05 -0.85 12.93
CA VAL A 32 11.22 -1.94 13.49
C VAL A 32 9.75 -1.71 13.15
N ARG A 33 9.27 -0.48 13.23
CA ARG A 33 7.86 -0.14 13.01
C ARG A 33 7.39 -0.49 11.59
N TRP A 34 8.14 -0.18 10.53
CA TRP A 34 7.73 -0.53 9.17
C TRP A 34 7.73 -2.04 8.90
N ARG A 35 8.66 -2.80 9.52
CA ARG A 35 8.70 -4.25 9.44
C ARG A 35 7.45 -4.87 10.06
N THR A 36 7.06 -4.39 11.23
CA THR A 36 5.84 -4.83 11.91
C THR A 36 4.59 -4.49 11.08
N GLN A 37 4.51 -3.28 10.54
CA GLN A 37 3.41 -2.89 9.65
C GLN A 37 3.33 -3.79 8.42
N ARG A 38 4.45 -4.04 7.77
CA ARG A 38 4.52 -4.95 6.61
C ARG A 38 4.08 -6.37 6.97
N PHE A 39 4.51 -6.87 8.13
CA PHE A 39 4.12 -8.19 8.62
C PHE A 39 2.61 -8.29 8.85
N VAL A 40 2.02 -7.33 9.55
CA VAL A 40 0.56 -7.28 9.79
C VAL A 40 -0.21 -7.27 8.47
N LEU A 41 0.21 -6.46 7.51
CA LEU A 41 -0.42 -6.41 6.17
C LEU A 41 -0.28 -7.74 5.42
N ALA A 42 0.85 -8.44 5.57
CA ALA A 42 1.03 -9.78 5.00
C ALA A 42 0.05 -10.79 5.65
N CYS A 43 -0.07 -10.79 6.97
CA CYS A 43 -1.04 -11.64 7.67
C CYS A 43 -2.49 -11.36 7.24
N MET A 44 -2.85 -10.09 7.00
CA MET A 44 -4.17 -9.74 6.46
C MET A 44 -4.41 -10.38 5.10
N ARG A 45 -3.42 -10.38 4.21
CA ARG A 45 -3.48 -11.03 2.90
C ARG A 45 -3.63 -12.54 3.01
N ASP A 46 -2.87 -13.16 3.91
CA ASP A 46 -2.94 -14.60 4.13
C ASP A 46 -4.34 -15.01 4.62
N VAL A 47 -4.95 -14.23 5.52
CA VAL A 47 -6.33 -14.45 5.97
C VAL A 47 -7.32 -14.34 4.80
N LEU A 48 -7.20 -13.30 3.95
CA LEU A 48 -8.04 -13.14 2.78
C LEU A 48 -7.87 -14.30 1.80
N ALA A 49 -6.65 -14.75 1.54
CA ALA A 49 -6.35 -15.88 0.68
C ALA A 49 -6.93 -17.20 1.22
N CYS A 50 -6.83 -17.43 2.53
CA CYS A 50 -7.43 -18.61 3.19
C CYS A 50 -8.95 -18.66 2.99
N VAL A 51 -9.63 -17.52 3.11
CA VAL A 51 -11.08 -17.46 2.92
C VAL A 51 -11.49 -17.69 1.46
N GLN A 52 -10.71 -17.16 0.51
CA GLN A 52 -10.94 -17.39 -0.90
C GLN A 52 -10.76 -18.87 -1.27
N THR A 53 -9.69 -19.50 -0.81
CA THR A 53 -9.42 -20.94 -1.07
C THR A 53 -10.42 -21.86 -0.39
N GLN A 54 -10.89 -21.55 0.80
CA GLN A 54 -11.91 -22.34 1.48
C GLN A 54 -13.26 -22.25 0.76
N ALA A 55 -13.61 -21.07 0.19
CA ALA A 55 -14.81 -20.90 -0.60
C ALA A 55 -14.84 -21.81 -1.84
N GLU A 56 -13.69 -22.16 -2.39
CA GLU A 56 -13.58 -23.07 -3.54
C GLU A 56 -13.67 -24.56 -3.15
N HIS A 57 -13.31 -24.94 -1.89
CA HIS A 57 -13.12 -26.33 -1.48
C HIS A 57 -14.19 -26.86 -0.52
N VAL A 58 -14.88 -26.03 0.24
CA VAL A 58 -15.84 -26.43 1.28
C VAL A 58 -17.20 -25.80 0.98
N GLY A 59 -18.16 -26.63 0.63
CA GLY A 59 -19.49 -26.22 0.18
C GLY A 59 -20.18 -25.08 0.94
N ARG A 60 -20.97 -24.35 0.23
CA ARG A 60 -21.62 -23.04 0.44
C ARG A 60 -22.09 -22.59 1.83
N GLN A 61 -22.22 -23.45 2.83
CA GLN A 61 -22.80 -23.07 4.14
C GLN A 61 -21.77 -22.58 5.16
N SER A 62 -20.55 -23.14 5.20
CA SER A 62 -19.45 -22.67 6.05
C SER A 62 -19.00 -21.27 5.61
N ASP A 63 -18.94 -21.05 4.31
CA ASP A 63 -18.45 -19.85 3.67
C ASP A 63 -19.27 -18.59 3.98
N ALA A 64 -20.59 -18.72 4.14
CA ALA A 64 -21.48 -17.59 4.39
C ALA A 64 -21.22 -16.94 5.76
N ARG A 65 -20.86 -17.75 6.78
CA ARG A 65 -20.56 -17.24 8.12
C ARG A 65 -19.21 -16.52 8.18
N ASP A 66 -18.21 -17.14 7.57
CA ASP A 66 -16.85 -16.59 7.56
C ASP A 66 -16.77 -15.30 6.73
N ARG A 67 -17.49 -15.25 5.60
CA ARG A 67 -17.65 -14.03 4.82
C ARG A 67 -18.36 -12.92 5.60
N ARG A 68 -19.39 -13.22 6.39
CA ARG A 68 -20.07 -12.23 7.23
C ARG A 68 -19.16 -11.67 8.31
N VAL A 69 -18.33 -12.51 8.94
CA VAL A 69 -17.35 -12.05 9.93
C VAL A 69 -16.31 -11.14 9.27
N LEU A 70 -15.83 -11.50 8.08
CA LEU A 70 -14.86 -10.67 7.35
C LEU A 70 -15.49 -9.41 6.79
N SER A 71 -16.73 -9.44 6.27
CA SER A 71 -17.40 -8.24 5.77
C SER A 71 -17.56 -7.17 6.85
N SER A 72 -17.81 -7.58 8.12
CA SER A 72 -17.85 -6.64 9.25
C SER A 72 -16.48 -5.99 9.54
N ARG A 73 -15.38 -6.53 9.04
CA ARG A 73 -14.01 -6.01 9.22
C ARG A 73 -13.45 -5.32 7.97
N VAL A 74 -14.20 -5.29 6.87
CA VAL A 74 -13.73 -4.66 5.63
C VAL A 74 -13.35 -3.20 5.83
N SER A 75 -14.12 -2.45 6.62
CA SER A 75 -13.82 -1.04 6.91
C SER A 75 -12.47 -0.85 7.59
N ASP A 76 -12.13 -1.71 8.55
CA ASP A 76 -10.85 -1.66 9.26
C ASP A 76 -9.70 -2.06 8.34
N MET A 77 -9.89 -3.11 7.53
CA MET A 77 -8.90 -3.55 6.53
C MET A 77 -8.64 -2.47 5.49
N LEU A 78 -9.68 -1.84 4.94
CA LEU A 78 -9.56 -0.75 3.98
C LEU A 78 -8.85 0.46 4.57
N ARG A 79 -9.20 0.87 5.80
CA ARG A 79 -8.54 1.98 6.49
C ARG A 79 -7.04 1.70 6.68
N ALA A 80 -6.70 0.52 7.15
CA ALA A 80 -5.31 0.11 7.33
C ALA A 80 -4.55 0.08 6.00
N ALA A 81 -5.14 -0.49 4.96
CA ALA A 81 -4.53 -0.61 3.64
C ALA A 81 -4.39 0.75 2.93
N CYS A 82 -5.39 1.63 3.02
CA CYS A 82 -5.30 3.01 2.49
C CYS A 82 -4.22 3.82 3.21
N SER A 83 -4.15 3.73 4.55
CA SER A 83 -3.08 4.37 5.32
C SER A 83 -1.69 3.83 4.94
N ALA A 84 -1.56 2.52 4.78
CA ALA A 84 -0.32 1.88 4.36
C ALA A 84 0.09 2.27 2.93
N SER A 85 -0.86 2.41 2.00
CA SER A 85 -0.60 2.80 0.60
C SER A 85 -0.01 4.20 0.45
N THR A 86 -0.17 5.05 1.47
CA THR A 86 0.37 6.42 1.54
C THR A 86 1.54 6.55 2.53
N ALA A 87 1.99 5.46 3.15
CA ALA A 87 3.09 5.45 4.11
C ALA A 87 4.41 5.92 3.47
N THR A 88 5.34 6.41 4.29
CA THR A 88 6.66 6.86 3.83
C THR A 88 7.49 5.72 3.27
N HIS A 89 7.41 4.54 3.91
CA HIS A 89 8.25 3.40 3.55
C HIS A 89 7.70 2.64 2.33
N ARG A 90 8.52 2.53 1.26
CA ARG A 90 8.15 1.89 -0.03
C ARG A 90 7.54 0.50 0.12
N ALA A 91 8.14 -0.37 0.95
CA ALA A 91 7.64 -1.73 1.12
C ALA A 91 6.27 -1.79 1.81
N VAL A 92 5.97 -0.84 2.71
CA VAL A 92 4.66 -0.72 3.35
C VAL A 92 3.62 -0.22 2.35
N ARG A 93 3.97 0.78 1.52
CA ARG A 93 3.10 1.28 0.44
C ARG A 93 2.72 0.17 -0.52
N TRP A 94 3.72 -0.59 -0.98
CA TRP A 94 3.48 -1.70 -1.90
C TRP A 94 2.56 -2.76 -1.28
N GLN A 95 2.84 -3.16 -0.02
CA GLN A 95 2.03 -4.16 0.69
C GLN A 95 0.60 -3.66 0.94
N GLY A 96 0.41 -2.38 1.28
CA GLY A 96 -0.90 -1.75 1.42
C GLY A 96 -1.72 -1.84 0.14
N LEU A 97 -1.10 -1.57 -1.02
CA LEU A 97 -1.76 -1.71 -2.32
C LEU A 97 -2.14 -3.17 -2.63
N GLN A 98 -1.31 -4.14 -2.23
CA GLN A 98 -1.68 -5.56 -2.40
C GLN A 98 -2.90 -5.94 -1.53
N VAL A 99 -2.97 -5.45 -0.29
CA VAL A 99 -4.16 -5.65 0.56
C VAL A 99 -5.39 -5.01 -0.07
N LEU A 100 -5.27 -3.77 -0.58
CA LEU A 100 -6.38 -3.11 -1.31
C LEU A 100 -6.87 -3.95 -2.48
N ARG A 101 -5.95 -4.50 -3.26
CA ARG A 101 -6.30 -5.39 -4.37
C ARG A 101 -7.08 -6.61 -3.89
N ASP A 102 -6.55 -7.31 -2.89
CA ASP A 102 -7.14 -8.54 -2.38
C ASP A 102 -8.55 -8.28 -1.77
N VAL A 103 -8.74 -7.14 -1.09
CA VAL A 103 -10.04 -6.71 -0.59
C VAL A 103 -11.02 -6.41 -1.74
N LEU A 104 -10.58 -5.67 -2.75
CA LEU A 104 -11.41 -5.35 -3.91
C LEU A 104 -11.84 -6.63 -4.65
N GLU A 105 -10.92 -7.57 -4.88
CA GLU A 105 -11.21 -8.85 -5.53
C GLU A 105 -12.14 -9.74 -4.71
N SER A 106 -12.04 -9.70 -3.37
CA SER A 106 -12.84 -10.54 -2.48
C SER A 106 -14.25 -10.02 -2.25
N PHE A 107 -14.45 -8.71 -2.23
CA PHE A 107 -15.68 -8.08 -1.75
C PHE A 107 -16.39 -7.20 -2.80
N ALA A 108 -15.93 -7.18 -4.07
CA ALA A 108 -16.52 -6.37 -5.14
C ALA A 108 -18.04 -6.56 -5.29
N GLU A 109 -18.49 -7.81 -5.22
CA GLU A 109 -19.89 -8.19 -5.40
C GLU A 109 -20.65 -8.37 -4.07
N THR A 110 -20.03 -8.04 -2.94
CA THR A 110 -20.67 -8.22 -1.63
C THR A 110 -21.72 -7.13 -1.43
N PRO A 111 -22.98 -7.49 -1.15
CA PRO A 111 -24.02 -6.51 -0.84
C PRO A 111 -23.73 -5.83 0.50
N ASP A 112 -24.12 -4.56 0.61
CA ASP A 112 -24.05 -3.83 1.86
C ASP A 112 -25.10 -4.40 2.84
N PRO A 113 -24.71 -4.77 4.07
CA PRO A 113 -25.65 -5.31 5.05
C PRO A 113 -26.70 -4.29 5.51
N ASP A 114 -26.39 -2.98 5.42
CA ASP A 114 -27.26 -1.91 5.87
C ASP A 114 -28.09 -1.31 4.72
N PHE A 115 -27.62 -1.44 3.48
CA PHE A 115 -28.22 -0.90 2.27
C PHE A 115 -28.32 -1.98 1.19
N GLY A 116 -29.41 -2.74 1.18
CA GLY A 116 -29.58 -3.94 0.36
C GLY A 116 -29.41 -3.76 -1.16
N ASP A 117 -29.60 -2.55 -1.68
CA ASP A 117 -29.44 -2.22 -3.11
C ASP A 117 -28.03 -1.72 -3.45
N ALA A 118 -27.17 -1.49 -2.45
CA ALA A 118 -25.81 -1.00 -2.62
C ALA A 118 -24.77 -2.12 -2.40
N ARG A 119 -23.58 -1.95 -2.97
CA ARG A 119 -22.43 -2.82 -2.70
C ARG A 119 -21.63 -2.30 -1.51
N LEU A 120 -21.13 -3.20 -0.68
CA LEU A 120 -20.35 -2.88 0.52
C LEU A 120 -19.20 -1.89 0.26
N LEU A 121 -18.52 -2.00 -0.89
CA LEU A 121 -17.36 -1.17 -1.22
C LEU A 121 -17.72 0.23 -1.74
N GLU A 122 -18.95 0.49 -2.14
CA GLU A 122 -19.38 1.79 -2.67
C GLU A 122 -19.26 2.91 -1.61
N GLN A 123 -19.54 2.60 -0.35
CA GLN A 123 -19.36 3.56 0.76
C GLN A 123 -17.93 4.04 0.94
N PHE A 124 -16.93 3.29 0.45
CA PHE A 124 -15.51 3.61 0.56
C PHE A 124 -14.92 4.23 -0.71
N GLN A 125 -15.73 4.52 -1.72
CA GLN A 125 -15.31 5.05 -3.01
C GLN A 125 -14.37 6.26 -2.90
N ALA A 126 -14.72 7.24 -2.07
CA ALA A 126 -13.91 8.46 -1.90
C ALA A 126 -12.52 8.15 -1.30
N GLN A 127 -12.47 7.25 -0.31
CA GLN A 127 -11.23 6.85 0.35
C GLN A 127 -10.32 6.05 -0.59
N LEU A 128 -10.89 5.11 -1.34
CA LEU A 128 -10.18 4.32 -2.34
C LEU A 128 -9.60 5.20 -3.45
N THR A 129 -10.42 6.11 -3.99
CA THR A 129 -10.01 7.05 -5.03
C THR A 129 -8.88 7.97 -4.55
N ALA A 130 -8.94 8.47 -3.30
CA ALA A 130 -7.90 9.30 -2.73
C ALA A 130 -6.57 8.53 -2.57
N ALA A 131 -6.62 7.30 -2.02
CA ALA A 131 -5.46 6.46 -1.82
C ALA A 131 -4.77 6.09 -3.15
N LEU A 132 -5.54 5.67 -4.15
CA LEU A 132 -5.03 5.34 -5.48
C LEU A 132 -4.45 6.57 -6.20
N THR A 133 -5.12 7.71 -6.09
CA THR A 133 -4.64 8.97 -6.67
C THR A 133 -3.28 9.38 -6.08
N ALA A 134 -3.11 9.26 -4.77
CA ALA A 134 -1.83 9.53 -4.11
C ALA A 134 -0.73 8.57 -4.54
N ALA A 135 -1.06 7.27 -4.72
CA ALA A 135 -0.10 6.26 -5.15
C ALA A 135 0.34 6.40 -6.63
N TRP A 136 -0.36 7.19 -7.43
CA TRP A 136 0.00 7.49 -8.84
C TRP A 136 0.82 8.77 -9.02
N GLY A 137 1.23 9.41 -7.94
CA GLY A 137 2.04 10.62 -8.00
C GLY A 137 3.33 10.44 -8.81
N ALA A 138 3.86 11.54 -9.38
CA ALA A 138 5.08 11.52 -10.19
C ALA A 138 6.29 11.01 -9.40
N ASP A 139 6.35 11.35 -8.11
CA ASP A 139 7.44 10.97 -7.20
C ASP A 139 7.30 9.55 -6.62
N THR A 140 6.28 8.80 -7.07
CA THR A 140 6.05 7.44 -6.59
C THR A 140 7.02 6.47 -7.26
N PRO A 141 7.69 5.59 -6.49
CA PRO A 141 8.55 4.54 -7.04
C PRO A 141 7.82 3.70 -8.10
N PRO A 142 8.50 3.30 -9.18
CA PRO A 142 7.87 2.64 -10.35
C PRO A 142 7.08 1.36 -10.01
N ASP A 143 7.57 0.57 -9.08
CA ASP A 143 6.91 -0.65 -8.62
C ASP A 143 5.63 -0.37 -7.82
N VAL A 144 5.64 0.67 -6.98
CA VAL A 144 4.46 1.13 -6.24
C VAL A 144 3.43 1.71 -7.21
N ARG A 145 3.90 2.49 -8.21
CA ARG A 145 3.04 3.02 -9.27
C ARG A 145 2.41 1.91 -10.10
N ALA A 146 3.18 0.91 -10.51
CA ALA A 146 2.69 -0.26 -11.23
C ALA A 146 1.65 -1.04 -10.41
N ALA A 147 1.89 -1.23 -9.11
CA ALA A 147 0.92 -1.84 -8.22
C ALA A 147 -0.37 -1.00 -8.13
N ALA A 148 -0.26 0.31 -7.98
CA ALA A 148 -1.41 1.21 -7.92
C ALA A 148 -2.23 1.22 -9.22
N ILE A 149 -1.58 1.13 -10.39
CA ILE A 149 -2.25 0.97 -11.68
C ILE A 149 -3.03 -0.35 -11.73
N SER A 150 -2.42 -1.46 -11.30
CA SER A 150 -3.11 -2.75 -11.20
C SER A 150 -4.34 -2.71 -10.30
N VAL A 151 -4.21 -2.08 -9.12
CA VAL A 151 -5.33 -1.92 -8.17
C VAL A 151 -6.42 -1.03 -8.75
N GLY A 152 -6.04 0.04 -9.42
CA GLY A 152 -6.97 0.93 -10.12
C GLY A 152 -7.79 0.22 -11.21
N ALA A 153 -7.16 -0.70 -11.95
CA ALA A 153 -7.88 -1.52 -12.92
C ALA A 153 -8.90 -2.44 -12.26
N VAL A 154 -8.52 -3.09 -11.14
CA VAL A 154 -9.46 -3.92 -10.36
C VAL A 154 -10.64 -3.07 -9.86
N TYR A 155 -10.36 -1.90 -9.33
CA TYR A 155 -11.38 -0.97 -8.83
C TYR A 155 -12.37 -0.54 -9.92
N LEU A 156 -11.86 -0.19 -11.10
CA LEU A 156 -12.70 0.22 -12.23
C LEU A 156 -13.48 -0.95 -12.82
N SER A 157 -12.87 -2.13 -12.98
CA SER A 157 -13.56 -3.33 -13.49
C SER A 157 -14.60 -3.87 -12.53
N ALA A 158 -14.46 -3.62 -11.22
CA ALA A 158 -15.47 -3.97 -10.21
C ALA A 158 -16.72 -3.08 -10.26
N GLY A 159 -16.73 -2.00 -11.05
CA GLY A 159 -17.87 -1.10 -11.19
C GLY A 159 -18.27 -0.38 -9.90
N ILE A 160 -17.34 -0.22 -8.96
CA ILE A 160 -17.56 0.49 -7.70
C ILE A 160 -17.76 1.99 -7.95
N ASP A 161 -17.14 2.52 -8.99
CA ASP A 161 -17.35 3.88 -9.49
C ASP A 161 -17.96 3.82 -10.89
N PRO A 162 -19.30 3.88 -11.00
CA PRO A 162 -19.98 3.75 -12.28
C PRO A 162 -19.80 4.98 -13.19
N SER A 163 -19.13 6.04 -12.71
CA SER A 163 -18.93 7.24 -13.51
C SER A 163 -17.79 7.05 -14.53
N PRO A 164 -18.08 6.99 -15.84
CA PRO A 164 -17.04 6.90 -16.87
C PRO A 164 -16.15 8.16 -16.92
N THR A 165 -16.58 9.24 -16.26
CA THR A 165 -15.87 10.49 -16.14
C THR A 165 -15.09 10.61 -14.82
N SER A 166 -14.96 9.53 -14.06
CA SER A 166 -14.22 9.55 -12.80
C SER A 166 -12.79 10.05 -13.01
N ARG A 167 -12.27 10.76 -12.03
CA ARG A 167 -10.87 11.25 -12.07
C ARG A 167 -9.89 10.10 -12.21
N LEU A 168 -10.23 8.95 -11.64
CA LEU A 168 -9.40 7.76 -11.67
C LEU A 168 -9.36 7.17 -13.07
N ALA A 169 -10.52 6.98 -13.72
CA ALA A 169 -10.60 6.48 -15.09
C ALA A 169 -9.84 7.40 -16.06
N ARG A 170 -10.03 8.71 -15.97
CA ARG A 170 -9.29 9.68 -16.81
C ARG A 170 -7.79 9.64 -16.57
N ARG A 171 -7.34 9.52 -15.33
CA ARG A 171 -5.92 9.35 -15.01
C ARG A 171 -5.34 8.04 -15.54
N MET A 172 -6.12 6.99 -15.50
CA MET A 172 -5.77 5.71 -16.07
C MET A 172 -5.55 5.85 -17.58
N VAL A 173 -6.52 6.42 -18.29
CA VAL A 173 -6.41 6.69 -19.74
C VAL A 173 -5.19 7.57 -20.03
N SER A 174 -5.00 8.67 -19.31
CA SER A 174 -3.83 9.54 -19.47
C SER A 174 -2.50 8.84 -19.21
N ALA A 175 -2.44 7.94 -18.20
CA ALA A 175 -1.23 7.15 -17.94
C ALA A 175 -0.92 6.15 -19.06
N LEU A 176 -1.93 5.75 -19.82
CA LEU A 176 -1.83 4.89 -20.99
C LEU A 176 -1.37 5.63 -22.24
N GLU A 177 -1.91 6.83 -22.42
CA GLU A 177 -1.58 7.69 -23.55
C GLU A 177 -0.19 8.32 -23.42
N ALA A 178 0.27 8.55 -22.18
CA ALA A 178 1.63 8.96 -21.86
C ALA A 178 2.65 7.82 -22.03
N ALA A 179 2.50 7.03 -23.11
CA ALA A 179 3.47 6.02 -23.51
C ALA A 179 4.88 6.64 -23.70
N PRO A 180 5.94 5.87 -23.71
CA PRO A 180 7.32 6.16 -23.28
C PRO A 180 8.08 7.31 -23.90
N SER A 181 7.46 8.09 -24.76
CA SER A 181 8.15 9.14 -25.51
C SER A 181 8.46 10.42 -24.73
N ASP A 182 7.76 10.73 -23.60
CA ASP A 182 7.77 12.10 -23.08
C ASP A 182 8.19 12.30 -21.62
N THR A 183 8.63 11.25 -20.91
CA THR A 183 9.10 11.41 -19.51
C THR A 183 10.42 12.18 -19.36
N ALA A 184 11.06 12.54 -20.47
CA ALA A 184 12.28 13.36 -20.47
C ALA A 184 12.02 14.88 -20.27
N GLN A 185 10.79 15.35 -20.33
CA GLN A 185 10.52 16.79 -20.39
C GLN A 185 9.98 17.43 -19.10
N GLN A 186 9.70 16.69 -18.03
CA GLN A 186 9.09 17.26 -16.81
C GLN A 186 9.97 17.27 -15.56
N GLY A 187 11.29 17.34 -15.68
CA GLY A 187 12.18 17.54 -14.51
C GLY A 187 12.24 16.40 -13.51
N ALA A 188 11.52 15.31 -13.71
CA ALA A 188 11.67 14.08 -12.95
C ALA A 188 12.91 13.32 -13.46
N ALA A 189 13.71 12.77 -12.55
CA ALA A 189 14.84 11.92 -12.92
C ALA A 189 14.40 10.85 -13.92
N PRO A 190 15.13 10.64 -15.03
CA PRO A 190 14.72 9.67 -16.06
C PRO A 190 14.58 8.30 -15.41
N LEU A 191 13.39 7.69 -15.55
CA LEU A 191 13.18 6.31 -15.14
C LEU A 191 14.18 5.45 -15.92
N THR A 192 14.84 4.51 -15.24
CA THR A 192 15.62 3.50 -15.97
C THR A 192 14.70 2.79 -16.96
N ALA A 193 15.22 2.36 -18.12
CA ALA A 193 14.42 1.65 -19.10
C ALA A 193 13.65 0.46 -18.51
N GLN A 194 14.22 -0.20 -17.51
CA GLN A 194 13.58 -1.29 -16.78
C GLN A 194 12.39 -0.80 -15.94
N ALA A 195 12.51 0.32 -15.28
CA ALA A 195 11.43 0.90 -14.47
C ALA A 195 10.26 1.37 -15.35
N ALA A 196 10.56 1.97 -16.49
CA ALA A 196 9.56 2.33 -17.49
C ALA A 196 8.83 1.10 -18.03
N ALA A 197 9.56 0.05 -18.42
CA ALA A 197 8.99 -1.21 -18.87
C ALA A 197 8.05 -1.85 -17.84
N TYR A 198 8.40 -1.76 -16.55
CA TYR A 198 7.58 -2.29 -15.47
C TYR A 198 6.21 -1.60 -15.39
N VAL A 199 6.19 -0.28 -15.50
CA VAL A 199 4.96 0.51 -15.51
C VAL A 199 4.14 0.21 -16.77
N HIS A 200 4.78 0.10 -17.95
CA HIS A 200 4.08 -0.23 -19.19
C HIS A 200 3.39 -1.59 -19.15
N VAL A 201 4.07 -2.61 -18.62
CA VAL A 201 3.46 -3.93 -18.47
C VAL A 201 2.24 -3.87 -17.52
N ALA A 202 2.33 -3.10 -16.43
CA ALA A 202 1.19 -2.91 -15.53
C ALA A 202 0.01 -2.24 -16.24
N VAL A 203 0.29 -1.24 -17.07
CA VAL A 203 -0.69 -0.53 -17.87
C VAL A 203 -1.38 -1.46 -18.86
N ILE A 204 -0.63 -2.23 -19.66
CA ILE A 204 -1.19 -3.18 -20.62
C ILE A 204 -2.06 -4.22 -19.93
N ARG A 205 -1.63 -4.76 -18.79
CA ARG A 205 -2.42 -5.70 -17.97
C ARG A 205 -3.70 -5.05 -17.43
N ALA A 206 -3.62 -3.79 -17.02
CA ALA A 206 -4.77 -3.04 -16.55
C ALA A 206 -5.83 -2.90 -17.66
N TRP A 207 -5.42 -2.58 -18.89
CA TRP A 207 -6.31 -2.52 -20.06
C TRP A 207 -6.93 -3.87 -20.37
N ALA A 208 -6.12 -4.91 -20.43
CA ALA A 208 -6.64 -6.25 -20.72
C ALA A 208 -7.71 -6.66 -19.71
N ARG A 209 -7.55 -6.29 -18.43
CA ARG A 209 -8.53 -6.58 -17.39
C ARG A 209 -9.83 -5.78 -17.54
N MET A 210 -9.75 -4.53 -17.98
CA MET A 210 -10.94 -3.68 -18.16
C MET A 210 -11.70 -3.96 -19.45
N ALA A 211 -11.07 -4.65 -20.42
CA ALA A 211 -11.69 -5.02 -21.70
C ALA A 211 -12.43 -6.35 -21.65
N LEU A 212 -12.25 -7.15 -20.62
CA LEU A 212 -12.94 -8.43 -20.37
C LEU A 212 -14.17 -8.23 -19.52
#